data_7d1fc458dc11b5f6d082cb2ecf94742a
#
_entry.id   7d1fc458dc11b5f6d082cb2ecf94742a
#
_cell.length_a   1.000
_cell.length_b   1.000
_cell.length_c   1.000
_cell.angle_alpha   90.00
_cell.angle_beta   90.00
_cell.angle_gamma   90.00
#
_symmetry.space_group_name_H-M   'P 1'
#
loop_
_entity.id
_entity.type
_entity.pdbx_description
1 polymer ?
#
loop_
_entity_poly.entity_id
_entity_poly.type
_entity_poly.pdbx_seq_one_letter_code
_entity_poly.pdbx_strand_id
1 'polypeptide(L)'
;MELKTKGDVISRLRGTIKEVSDDSLYSNRYLWSVFYSAALELMKQQSDKGSIYSQVSVWSSACIEFEPVSSLYCNCTFLPYDCIVYRSKKKLPALLESADGPVYRFISTPDMSKEFTLTTPYLYKVKSGIKYNKEKYVFMHDGYLYMPDFKYPVLAMSALFTQDVSEFQCNPTTTGKCGTVLDAPHNLTNFLINAAIKISLQELG
;
A
#
# COMPACT_ATOMS: atom_id res chain seq x y z
N MET A 1 12.79 -13.81 19.10
CA MET A 1 13.67 -13.40 17.99
C MET A 1 12.86 -12.53 17.05
N GLU A 2 13.29 -11.32 16.78
CA GLU A 2 12.56 -10.38 15.91
C GLU A 2 12.96 -10.67 14.46
N LEU A 3 11.99 -11.04 13.63
CA LEU A 3 12.21 -11.30 12.20
C LEU A 3 12.17 -9.96 11.47
N LYS A 4 13.31 -9.47 10.99
CA LYS A 4 13.46 -8.13 10.40
C LYS A 4 13.46 -8.12 8.87
N THR A 5 13.87 -9.24 8.27
CA THR A 5 14.02 -9.34 6.82
C THR A 5 13.14 -10.42 6.21
N LYS A 6 12.90 -10.32 4.90
CA LYS A 6 12.22 -11.38 4.12
C LYS A 6 12.95 -12.71 4.24
N GLY A 7 14.29 -12.67 4.28
CA GLY A 7 15.15 -13.87 4.45
C GLY A 7 14.91 -14.58 5.77
N ASP A 8 14.74 -13.83 6.87
CA ASP A 8 14.47 -14.41 8.19
C ASP A 8 13.13 -15.17 8.20
N VAL A 9 12.09 -14.59 7.58
CA VAL A 9 10.76 -15.21 7.47
C VAL A 9 10.82 -16.49 6.64
N ILE A 10 11.49 -16.45 5.47
CA ILE A 10 11.63 -17.62 4.58
C ILE A 10 12.43 -18.72 5.27
N SER A 11 13.52 -18.38 5.99
CA SER A 11 14.34 -19.35 6.73
C SER A 11 13.51 -20.05 7.80
N ARG A 12 12.66 -19.32 8.50
CA ARG A 12 11.76 -19.88 9.50
C ARG A 12 10.70 -20.79 8.88
N LEU A 13 10.08 -20.36 7.76
CA LEU A 13 9.13 -21.21 7.01
C LEU A 13 9.79 -22.53 6.59
N ARG A 14 11.01 -22.48 6.01
CA ARG A 14 11.75 -23.69 5.62
C ARG A 14 12.07 -24.59 6.79
N GLY A 15 12.47 -24.02 7.93
CA GLY A 15 12.72 -24.80 9.14
C GLY A 15 11.48 -25.60 9.56
N THR A 16 10.32 -24.95 9.57
CA THR A 16 9.07 -25.59 9.96
C THR A 16 8.58 -26.62 8.92
N ILE A 17 8.76 -26.35 7.61
CA ILE A 17 8.39 -27.30 6.54
C ILE A 17 9.27 -28.56 6.61
N LYS A 18 10.58 -28.42 6.87
CA LYS A 18 11.50 -29.56 7.02
C LYS A 18 11.14 -30.47 8.20
N GLU A 19 10.50 -29.93 9.23
CA GLU A 19 10.00 -30.72 10.35
C GLU A 19 8.78 -31.57 9.97
N VAL A 20 8.07 -31.18 8.90
CA VAL A 20 6.83 -31.83 8.44
C VAL A 20 7.04 -32.70 7.20
N SER A 21 7.98 -32.35 6.32
CA SER A 21 8.23 -33.05 5.06
C SER A 21 9.68 -32.90 4.61
N ASP A 22 10.32 -34.01 4.27
CA ASP A 22 11.72 -34.06 3.82
C ASP A 22 11.94 -33.48 2.41
N ASP A 23 10.89 -33.24 1.64
CA ASP A 23 10.94 -32.82 0.22
C ASP A 23 10.60 -31.34 0.02
N SER A 24 11.39 -30.43 0.55
CA SER A 24 11.13 -28.99 0.34
C SER A 24 11.87 -28.44 -0.89
N LEU A 25 11.40 -28.75 -2.11
CA LEU A 25 11.87 -28.17 -3.38
C LEU A 25 11.32 -26.75 -3.67
N TYR A 26 10.65 -26.13 -2.71
CA TYR A 26 10.03 -24.82 -2.90
C TYR A 26 11.08 -23.71 -3.04
N SER A 27 10.95 -22.89 -4.09
CA SER A 27 11.79 -21.69 -4.27
C SER A 27 11.47 -20.63 -3.22
N ASN A 28 12.48 -19.80 -2.87
CA ASN A 28 12.30 -18.68 -1.93
C ASN A 28 11.18 -17.72 -2.39
N ARG A 29 11.05 -17.52 -3.71
CA ARG A 29 10.02 -16.67 -4.31
C ARG A 29 8.61 -17.24 -4.08
N TYR A 30 8.46 -18.55 -4.24
CA TYR A 30 7.19 -19.22 -4.01
C TYR A 30 6.80 -19.18 -2.54
N LEU A 31 7.71 -19.54 -1.64
CA LEU A 31 7.48 -19.47 -0.20
C LEU A 31 7.08 -18.05 0.25
N TRP A 32 7.77 -17.04 -0.28
CA TRP A 32 7.41 -15.66 0.01
C TRP A 32 6.04 -15.28 -0.52
N SER A 33 5.64 -15.71 -1.73
CA SER A 33 4.32 -15.41 -2.29
C SER A 33 3.19 -16.03 -1.48
N VAL A 34 3.31 -17.28 -1.07
CA VAL A 34 2.32 -17.97 -0.23
C VAL A 34 2.22 -17.27 1.14
N PHE A 35 3.34 -17.03 1.79
CA PHE A 35 3.37 -16.32 3.07
C PHE A 35 2.75 -14.92 2.99
N TYR A 36 3.10 -14.17 1.95
CA TYR A 36 2.62 -12.79 1.80
C TYR A 36 1.13 -12.74 1.47
N SER A 37 0.62 -13.68 0.69
CA SER A 37 -0.82 -13.85 0.44
C SER A 37 -1.58 -14.11 1.75
N ALA A 38 -1.11 -15.04 2.57
CA ALA A 38 -1.70 -15.33 3.88
C ALA A 38 -1.64 -14.10 4.83
N ALA A 39 -0.54 -13.33 4.79
CA ALA A 39 -0.40 -12.11 5.59
C ALA A 39 -1.38 -11.01 5.13
N LEU A 40 -1.58 -10.82 3.83
CA LEU A 40 -2.56 -9.87 3.28
C LEU A 40 -4.00 -10.25 3.69
N GLU A 41 -4.34 -11.52 3.61
CA GLU A 41 -5.67 -12.01 4.03
C GLU A 41 -5.92 -11.76 5.52
N LEU A 42 -4.92 -12.03 6.37
CA LEU A 42 -5.02 -11.71 7.81
C LEU A 42 -5.16 -10.21 8.06
N MET A 43 -4.41 -9.37 7.32
CA MET A 43 -4.53 -7.91 7.45
C MET A 43 -5.92 -7.44 7.05
N LYS A 44 -6.50 -8.01 5.98
CA LYS A 44 -7.86 -7.72 5.56
C LYS A 44 -8.86 -8.09 6.65
N GLN A 45 -8.79 -9.31 7.18
CA GLN A 45 -9.67 -9.75 8.28
C GLN A 45 -9.54 -8.88 9.53
N GLN A 46 -8.35 -8.40 9.85
CA GLN A 46 -8.14 -7.49 10.99
C GLN A 46 -8.67 -6.09 10.71
N SER A 47 -8.57 -5.62 9.46
CA SER A 47 -9.15 -4.35 9.04
C SER A 47 -10.68 -4.38 9.17
N ASP A 48 -11.31 -5.43 8.67
CA ASP A 48 -12.76 -5.62 8.75
C ASP A 48 -13.27 -5.67 10.21
N LYS A 49 -12.42 -6.13 11.15
CA LYS A 49 -12.69 -6.10 12.60
C LYS A 49 -12.31 -4.77 13.27
N GLY A 50 -11.80 -3.78 12.54
CA GLY A 50 -11.34 -2.49 13.06
C GLY A 50 -10.07 -2.55 13.92
N SER A 51 -9.44 -3.71 14.10
CA SER A 51 -8.28 -3.88 14.99
C SER A 51 -6.95 -3.43 14.38
N ILE A 52 -6.84 -3.36 13.05
CA ILE A 52 -5.60 -3.00 12.35
C ILE A 52 -5.18 -1.55 12.57
N TYR A 53 -6.13 -0.66 12.84
CA TYR A 53 -5.86 0.77 13.04
C TYR A 53 -4.95 1.08 14.23
N SER A 54 -4.86 0.17 15.20
CA SER A 54 -3.95 0.29 16.35
C SER A 54 -2.51 -0.16 16.05
N GLN A 55 -2.28 -0.88 14.96
CA GLN A 55 -1.00 -1.50 14.62
C GLN A 55 -0.13 -0.59 13.74
N VAL A 56 0.63 0.30 14.36
CA VAL A 56 1.46 1.31 13.65
C VAL A 56 2.50 0.69 12.72
N SER A 57 3.05 -0.47 13.07
CA SER A 57 4.13 -1.12 12.30
C SER A 57 3.69 -1.75 10.96
N VAL A 58 2.38 -1.84 10.71
CA VAL A 58 1.83 -2.39 9.46
C VAL A 58 1.65 -1.31 8.39
N TRP A 59 1.60 -0.04 8.82
CA TRP A 59 1.36 1.09 7.92
C TRP A 59 2.61 1.48 7.15
N SER A 60 2.47 1.59 5.84
CA SER A 60 3.53 2.13 4.97
C SER A 60 3.23 3.58 4.64
N SER A 61 4.28 4.41 4.69
CA SER A 61 4.20 5.82 4.30
C SER A 61 4.84 6.04 2.95
N ALA A 62 4.11 6.68 2.05
CA ALA A 62 4.55 7.02 0.70
C ALA A 62 4.53 8.54 0.50
N CYS A 63 5.58 9.09 -0.08
CA CYS A 63 5.62 10.44 -0.63
C CYS A 63 5.31 10.39 -2.12
N ILE A 64 4.23 11.02 -2.50
CA ILE A 64 3.67 10.96 -3.85
C ILE A 64 3.92 12.30 -4.52
N GLU A 65 4.82 12.31 -5.51
CA GLU A 65 5.05 13.48 -6.34
C GLU A 65 4.00 13.59 -7.43
N PHE A 66 3.56 14.83 -7.71
CA PHE A 66 2.55 15.15 -8.70
C PHE A 66 3.12 15.90 -9.89
N GLU A 67 2.50 15.70 -11.04
CA GLU A 67 2.74 16.42 -12.28
C GLU A 67 1.43 16.95 -12.87
N PRO A 68 1.44 18.11 -13.54
CA PRO A 68 0.28 18.57 -14.27
C PRO A 68 0.10 17.74 -15.55
N VAL A 69 -1.11 17.26 -15.80
CA VAL A 69 -1.46 16.48 -16.97
C VAL A 69 -2.77 17.02 -17.56
N SER A 70 -2.88 17.09 -18.88
CA SER A 70 -4.16 17.41 -19.50
C SER A 70 -5.16 16.27 -19.30
N SER A 71 -6.40 16.61 -18.99
CA SER A 71 -7.51 15.64 -18.83
C SER A 71 -7.74 14.79 -20.09
N LEU A 72 -7.31 15.24 -21.25
CA LEU A 72 -7.35 14.48 -22.52
C LEU A 72 -6.48 13.20 -22.48
N TYR A 73 -5.37 13.25 -21.74
CA TYR A 73 -4.43 12.10 -21.66
C TYR A 73 -4.73 11.13 -20.52
N CYS A 74 -5.65 11.46 -19.64
CA CYS A 74 -5.92 10.60 -18.48
C CYS A 74 -7.03 9.57 -18.71
N ASN A 75 -7.68 9.54 -19.88
CA ASN A 75 -8.86 8.70 -20.11
C ASN A 75 -9.99 8.91 -19.07
N CYS A 76 -10.01 10.07 -18.44
CA CYS A 76 -10.87 10.39 -17.31
C CYS A 76 -12.15 11.06 -17.81
N THR A 77 -13.11 10.28 -18.28
CA THR A 77 -14.41 10.77 -18.80
C THR A 77 -15.23 11.54 -17.77
N PHE A 78 -14.87 11.45 -16.50
CA PHE A 78 -15.53 12.13 -15.38
C PHE A 78 -14.94 13.51 -15.04
N LEU A 79 -13.78 13.87 -15.60
CA LEU A 79 -13.21 15.20 -15.46
C LEU A 79 -13.71 16.15 -16.57
N PRO A 80 -13.73 17.46 -16.31
CA PRO A 80 -14.05 18.43 -17.36
C PRO A 80 -13.11 18.28 -18.56
N TYR A 81 -13.65 18.44 -19.75
CA TYR A 81 -12.86 18.37 -20.97
C TYR A 81 -11.86 19.53 -21.01
N ASP A 82 -10.63 19.23 -21.41
CA ASP A 82 -9.56 20.22 -21.61
C ASP A 82 -9.14 21.02 -20.37
N CYS A 83 -9.12 20.38 -19.19
CA CYS A 83 -8.53 20.99 -18.02
C CYS A 83 -7.19 20.34 -17.62
N ILE A 84 -6.36 21.09 -16.91
CA ILE A 84 -5.12 20.58 -16.31
C ILE A 84 -5.47 20.02 -14.93
N VAL A 85 -5.15 18.74 -14.75
CA VAL A 85 -5.28 18.04 -13.47
C VAL A 85 -3.90 17.63 -12.95
N TYR A 86 -3.76 17.53 -11.64
CA TYR A 86 -2.53 17.01 -11.05
C TYR A 86 -2.67 15.52 -10.82
N ARG A 87 -1.69 14.76 -11.32
CA ARG A 87 -1.64 13.29 -11.23
C ARG A 87 -0.31 12.88 -10.61
N SER A 88 -0.30 11.78 -9.84
CA SER A 88 0.96 11.21 -9.36
C SER A 88 1.87 10.86 -10.55
N LYS A 89 3.17 11.17 -10.45
CA LYS A 89 4.16 10.86 -11.51
C LYS A 89 4.30 9.37 -11.76
N LYS A 90 4.21 8.57 -10.69
CA LYS A 90 4.33 7.11 -10.74
C LYS A 90 2.99 6.46 -10.38
N LYS A 91 2.75 5.27 -10.92
CA LYS A 91 1.64 4.43 -10.50
C LYS A 91 1.89 3.94 -9.07
N LEU A 92 0.90 4.11 -8.21
CA LEU A 92 0.91 3.58 -6.87
C LEU A 92 0.55 2.09 -6.88
N PRO A 93 1.14 1.29 -6.01
CA PRO A 93 0.65 -0.05 -5.76
C PRO A 93 -0.82 -0.02 -5.31
N ALA A 94 -1.54 -1.09 -5.60
CA ALA A 94 -2.92 -1.20 -5.15
C ALA A 94 -2.99 -1.13 -3.61
N LEU A 95 -4.01 -0.45 -3.11
CA LEU A 95 -4.31 -0.43 -1.69
C LEU A 95 -4.97 -1.74 -1.28
N LEU A 96 -4.77 -2.14 -0.04
CA LEU A 96 -5.57 -3.22 0.55
C LEU A 96 -7.02 -2.74 0.66
N GLU A 97 -7.95 -3.53 0.15
CA GLU A 97 -9.38 -3.27 0.23
C GLU A 97 -10.02 -4.10 1.33
N SER A 98 -10.75 -3.44 2.21
CA SER A 98 -11.63 -4.03 3.22
C SER A 98 -13.10 -3.91 2.80
N ALA A 99 -14.02 -4.42 3.63
CA ALA A 99 -15.46 -4.26 3.41
C ALA A 99 -15.90 -2.79 3.32
N ASP A 100 -15.21 -1.89 4.02
CA ASP A 100 -15.49 -0.44 4.04
C ASP A 100 -14.76 0.34 2.94
N GLY A 101 -13.96 -0.33 2.09
CA GLY A 101 -13.20 0.26 1.01
C GLY A 101 -11.68 0.22 1.22
N PRO A 102 -10.90 1.06 0.51
CA PRO A 102 -9.44 1.06 0.59
C PRO A 102 -8.96 1.49 1.98
N VAL A 103 -8.00 0.73 2.51
CA VAL A 103 -7.50 0.92 3.88
C VAL A 103 -6.36 1.93 3.88
N TYR A 104 -6.64 3.14 4.31
CA TYR A 104 -5.64 4.20 4.50
C TYR A 104 -5.86 4.91 5.84
N ARG A 105 -4.79 5.49 6.36
CA ARG A 105 -4.80 6.21 7.64
C ARG A 105 -4.97 7.70 7.43
N PHE A 106 -4.18 8.27 6.52
CA PHE A 106 -4.28 9.67 6.13
C PHE A 106 -3.67 9.91 4.75
N ILE A 107 -4.13 10.98 4.11
CA ILE A 107 -3.50 11.59 2.94
C ILE A 107 -3.41 13.08 3.26
N SER A 108 -2.21 13.65 3.27
CA SER A 108 -1.99 15.02 3.68
C SER A 108 -0.83 15.67 2.91
N THR A 109 -0.70 16.97 3.05
CA THR A 109 0.56 17.63 2.73
C THR A 109 1.68 17.11 3.64
N PRO A 110 2.96 17.15 3.24
CA PRO A 110 4.07 16.63 4.06
C PRO A 110 4.18 17.28 5.46
N ASP A 111 3.74 18.52 5.59
CA ASP A 111 3.66 19.27 6.84
C ASP A 111 2.39 18.98 7.66
N MET A 112 1.55 18.06 7.21
CA MET A 112 0.24 17.70 7.81
C MET A 112 -0.72 18.88 7.99
N SER A 113 -0.48 20.03 7.36
CA SER A 113 -1.34 21.22 7.50
C SER A 113 -2.67 21.06 6.76
N LYS A 114 -2.74 20.19 5.78
CA LYS A 114 -3.94 19.98 4.96
C LYS A 114 -4.14 18.49 4.71
N GLU A 115 -5.33 18.02 5.04
CA GLU A 115 -5.77 16.65 4.87
C GLU A 115 -6.65 16.51 3.64
N PHE A 116 -6.58 15.33 3.01
CA PHE A 116 -7.33 14.95 1.83
C PHE A 116 -8.09 13.66 2.08
N THR A 117 -9.30 13.59 1.56
CA THR A 117 -10.12 12.38 1.64
C THR A 117 -10.03 11.62 0.32
N LEU A 118 -9.68 10.34 0.40
CA LEU A 118 -9.70 9.45 -0.75
C LEU A 118 -11.15 9.14 -1.11
N THR A 119 -11.48 9.27 -2.39
CA THR A 119 -12.82 9.01 -2.89
C THR A 119 -12.77 8.25 -4.20
N THR A 120 -13.91 7.84 -4.72
CA THR A 120 -14.01 7.32 -6.08
C THR A 120 -14.19 8.47 -7.09
N PRO A 121 -13.81 8.29 -8.37
CA PRO A 121 -14.01 9.31 -9.39
C PRO A 121 -15.46 9.80 -9.49
N TYR A 122 -16.42 8.89 -9.36
CA TYR A 122 -17.84 9.23 -9.39
C TYR A 122 -18.26 10.10 -8.18
N LEU A 123 -17.89 9.68 -6.98
CA LEU A 123 -18.20 10.43 -5.76
C LEU A 123 -17.48 11.78 -5.72
N TYR A 124 -16.26 11.87 -6.28
CA TYR A 124 -15.56 13.15 -6.45
C TYR A 124 -16.45 14.14 -7.22
N LYS A 125 -17.00 13.75 -8.38
CA LYS A 125 -17.87 14.61 -9.19
C LYS A 125 -19.11 15.09 -8.43
N VAL A 126 -19.72 14.22 -7.64
CA VAL A 126 -20.89 14.56 -6.83
C VAL A 126 -20.52 15.52 -5.70
N LYS A 127 -19.45 15.21 -4.96
CA LYS A 127 -19.05 15.98 -3.77
C LYS A 127 -18.42 17.33 -4.11
N SER A 128 -17.67 17.43 -5.21
CA SER A 128 -17.09 18.69 -5.69
C SER A 128 -18.14 19.70 -6.15
N GLY A 129 -19.32 19.24 -6.57
CA GLY A 129 -20.46 20.09 -6.93
C GLY A 129 -21.20 20.72 -5.73
N ILE A 130 -20.93 20.29 -4.50
CA ILE A 130 -21.61 20.78 -3.30
C ILE A 130 -20.98 22.11 -2.85
N LYS A 131 -21.71 23.22 -2.99
CA LYS A 131 -21.24 24.59 -2.77
C LYS A 131 -20.58 24.87 -1.41
N TYR A 132 -20.96 24.17 -0.35
CA TYR A 132 -20.45 24.38 1.03
C TYR A 132 -19.50 23.29 1.50
N ASN A 133 -19.10 22.38 0.62
CA ASN A 133 -18.16 21.33 0.99
C ASN A 133 -16.73 21.89 1.03
N LYS A 134 -16.12 21.87 2.23
CA LYS A 134 -14.75 22.34 2.47
C LYS A 134 -13.72 21.23 2.40
N GLU A 135 -14.15 19.97 2.29
CA GLU A 135 -13.27 18.82 2.21
C GLU A 135 -12.50 18.80 0.89
N LYS A 136 -11.28 18.36 0.95
CA LYS A 136 -10.42 18.22 -0.22
C LYS A 136 -10.36 16.75 -0.61
N TYR A 137 -10.66 16.47 -1.86
CA TYR A 137 -10.74 15.11 -2.36
C TYR A 137 -9.60 14.79 -3.31
N VAL A 138 -9.13 13.57 -3.20
CA VAL A 138 -8.28 12.90 -4.19
C VAL A 138 -8.93 11.57 -4.56
N PHE A 139 -8.63 11.06 -5.74
CA PHE A 139 -9.13 9.75 -6.15
C PHE A 139 -8.07 8.96 -6.89
N MET A 140 -8.19 7.64 -6.86
CA MET A 140 -7.35 6.74 -7.63
C MET A 140 -8.04 6.31 -8.92
N HIS A 141 -7.29 6.33 -10.03
CA HIS A 141 -7.74 5.82 -11.32
C HIS A 141 -6.54 5.27 -12.10
N ASP A 142 -6.65 4.06 -12.64
CA ASP A 142 -5.57 3.34 -13.35
C ASP A 142 -4.25 3.24 -12.58
N GLY A 143 -4.32 3.18 -11.27
CA GLY A 143 -3.15 3.15 -10.37
C GLY A 143 -2.48 4.50 -10.13
N TYR A 144 -3.02 5.59 -10.67
CA TYR A 144 -2.56 6.94 -10.37
C TYR A 144 -3.47 7.63 -9.37
N LEU A 145 -2.87 8.45 -8.50
CA LEU A 145 -3.60 9.35 -7.61
C LEU A 145 -3.81 10.70 -8.32
N TYR A 146 -5.04 11.15 -8.37
CA TYR A 146 -5.43 12.42 -8.99
C TYR A 146 -5.88 13.44 -7.96
N MET A 147 -5.50 14.69 -8.20
CA MET A 147 -5.83 15.85 -7.38
C MET A 147 -6.35 16.99 -8.29
N PRO A 148 -7.62 17.00 -8.68
CA PRO A 148 -8.14 17.94 -9.69
C PRO A 148 -8.22 19.39 -9.22
N ASP A 149 -8.61 19.63 -7.96
CA ASP A 149 -8.93 20.98 -7.47
C ASP A 149 -7.75 21.71 -6.85
N PHE A 150 -6.63 21.04 -6.63
CA PHE A 150 -5.52 21.58 -5.86
C PHE A 150 -4.18 21.35 -6.57
N LYS A 151 -3.20 22.19 -6.24
CA LYS A 151 -1.86 22.20 -6.86
C LYS A 151 -0.80 22.02 -5.79
N TYR A 152 -0.66 20.79 -5.29
CA TYR A 152 0.43 20.46 -4.37
C TYR A 152 1.45 19.58 -5.10
N PRO A 153 2.75 19.91 -5.01
CA PRO A 153 3.79 19.14 -5.71
C PRO A 153 3.98 17.74 -5.11
N VAL A 154 3.71 17.60 -3.82
CA VAL A 154 3.89 16.34 -3.08
C VAL A 154 2.77 16.17 -2.07
N LEU A 155 2.26 14.94 -1.93
CA LEU A 155 1.43 14.52 -0.81
C LEU A 155 2.09 13.34 -0.08
N ALA A 156 1.86 13.29 1.23
CA ALA A 156 2.19 12.14 2.07
C ALA A 156 0.95 11.27 2.25
N MET A 157 1.08 9.97 2.03
CA MET A 157 0.00 9.01 2.22
C MET A 157 0.46 7.89 3.13
N SER A 158 -0.32 7.57 4.16
CA SER A 158 -0.12 6.39 4.99
C SER A 158 -1.25 5.40 4.75
N ALA A 159 -0.92 4.23 4.22
CA ALA A 159 -1.90 3.24 3.81
C ALA A 159 -1.34 1.81 3.90
N LEU A 160 -2.21 0.83 3.71
CA LEU A 160 -1.83 -0.56 3.50
C LEU A 160 -1.76 -0.83 2.00
N PHE A 161 -0.55 -1.04 1.51
CA PHE A 161 -0.31 -1.35 0.11
C PHE A 161 -0.14 -2.86 -0.07
N THR A 162 -0.62 -3.39 -1.19
CA THR A 162 -0.46 -4.81 -1.54
C THR A 162 0.94 -5.15 -2.06
N GLN A 163 1.77 -4.14 -2.31
CA GLN A 163 3.15 -4.28 -2.79
C GLN A 163 4.07 -3.31 -2.06
N ASP A 164 5.37 -3.46 -2.28
CA ASP A 164 6.38 -2.58 -1.71
C ASP A 164 6.27 -1.15 -2.23
N VAL A 165 6.42 -0.18 -1.32
CA VAL A 165 6.37 1.27 -1.59
C VAL A 165 7.73 1.95 -1.36
N SER A 166 8.82 1.20 -1.34
CA SER A 166 10.17 1.74 -1.11
C SER A 166 10.57 2.82 -2.11
N GLU A 167 10.01 2.79 -3.34
CA GLU A 167 10.24 3.80 -4.37
C GLU A 167 9.57 5.17 -4.09
N PHE A 168 8.69 5.22 -3.09
CA PHE A 168 7.91 6.40 -2.71
C PHE A 168 8.35 6.99 -1.37
N GLN A 169 9.57 6.73 -0.93
CA GLN A 169 10.06 7.27 0.33
C GLN A 169 10.27 8.78 0.24
N CYS A 170 9.86 9.51 1.29
CA CYS A 170 9.99 10.98 1.38
C CYS A 170 11.45 11.47 1.45
N ASN A 171 12.37 10.63 1.88
CA ASN A 171 13.82 10.84 1.83
C ASN A 171 14.43 9.57 1.25
N PRO A 172 14.66 9.49 -0.06
CA PRO A 172 15.47 8.43 -0.61
C PRO A 172 16.90 8.64 -0.10
N THR A 173 17.22 8.17 1.10
CA THR A 173 18.58 7.87 1.45
C THR A 173 19.00 6.78 0.48
N THR A 174 19.57 7.21 -0.64
CA THR A 174 20.25 6.38 -1.61
C THR A 174 21.50 5.77 -0.96
N THR A 175 21.30 4.98 0.06
CA THR A 175 22.27 3.98 0.44
C THR A 175 22.08 2.85 -0.56
N GLY A 176 22.76 2.99 -1.71
CA GLY A 176 22.91 1.91 -2.67
C GLY A 176 23.62 0.73 -2.05
N LYS A 177 22.96 0.06 -1.11
CA LYS A 177 23.33 -1.28 -0.70
C LYS A 177 22.74 -2.18 -1.77
N CYS A 178 23.61 -2.76 -2.58
CA CYS A 178 23.32 -3.97 -3.33
C CYS A 178 22.99 -5.10 -2.36
N GLY A 179 21.84 -5.00 -1.68
CA GLY A 179 21.27 -6.08 -0.90
C GLY A 179 20.48 -7.00 -1.82
N THR A 180 20.46 -8.28 -1.50
CA THR A 180 19.55 -9.22 -2.18
C THR A 180 18.09 -8.87 -1.82
N VAL A 181 17.14 -9.29 -2.64
CA VAL A 181 15.69 -9.10 -2.35
C VAL A 181 15.30 -9.71 -0.99
N LEU A 182 16.06 -10.72 -0.52
CA LEU A 182 15.87 -11.36 0.78
C LEU A 182 16.30 -10.49 1.97
N ASP A 183 17.18 -9.52 1.75
CA ASP A 183 17.65 -8.60 2.80
C ASP A 183 16.71 -7.40 2.96
N ALA A 184 15.67 -7.28 2.11
CA ALA A 184 14.70 -6.20 2.21
C ALA A 184 13.90 -6.31 3.52
N PRO A 185 13.75 -5.22 4.27
CA PRO A 185 12.90 -5.20 5.44
C PRO A 185 11.44 -5.42 5.06
N HIS A 186 10.65 -5.89 6.00
CA HIS A 186 9.20 -5.96 5.89
C HIS A 186 8.55 -5.14 7.00
N ASN A 187 7.32 -4.74 6.79
CA ASN A 187 6.53 -3.94 7.74
C ASN A 187 5.53 -4.76 8.58
N LEU A 188 5.64 -6.08 8.55
CA LEU A 188 4.73 -6.97 9.25
C LEU A 188 5.09 -7.09 10.74
N THR A 189 4.08 -7.13 11.59
CA THR A 189 4.25 -7.40 13.03
C THR A 189 4.56 -8.87 13.28
N ASN A 190 5.27 -9.17 14.37
CA ASN A 190 5.54 -10.56 14.76
C ASN A 190 4.28 -11.40 14.95
N PHE A 191 3.18 -10.77 15.38
CA PHE A 191 1.89 -11.44 15.50
C PHE A 191 1.37 -11.90 14.14
N LEU A 192 1.36 -11.01 13.14
CA LEU A 192 0.95 -11.31 11.76
C LEU A 192 1.87 -12.36 11.12
N ILE A 193 3.18 -12.25 11.33
CA ILE A 193 4.14 -13.22 10.82
C ILE A 193 3.84 -14.63 11.35
N ASN A 194 3.65 -14.77 12.65
CA ASN A 194 3.39 -16.08 13.25
C ASN A 194 2.05 -16.69 12.78
N ALA A 195 1.01 -15.86 12.65
CA ALA A 195 -0.28 -16.30 12.14
C ALA A 195 -0.21 -16.65 10.65
N ALA A 196 0.47 -15.84 9.84
CA ALA A 196 0.65 -16.10 8.41
C ALA A 196 1.48 -17.37 8.14
N ILE A 197 2.52 -17.63 8.94
CA ILE A 197 3.28 -18.88 8.86
C ILE A 197 2.38 -20.10 9.07
N LYS A 198 1.49 -20.07 10.07
CA LYS A 198 0.57 -21.19 10.32
C LYS A 198 -0.36 -21.45 9.13
N ILE A 199 -0.93 -20.40 8.54
CA ILE A 199 -1.81 -20.53 7.37
C ILE A 199 -1.01 -21.04 6.17
N SER A 200 0.17 -20.48 5.91
CA SER A 200 1.03 -20.90 4.81
C SER A 200 1.42 -22.38 4.89
N LEU A 201 1.63 -22.91 6.09
CA LEU A 201 1.92 -24.34 6.29
C LEU A 201 0.72 -25.22 5.96
N GLN A 202 -0.51 -24.76 6.19
CA GLN A 202 -1.72 -25.49 5.82
C GLN A 202 -1.93 -25.52 4.29
N GLU A 203 -1.46 -24.50 3.57
CA GLU A 203 -1.52 -24.46 2.10
C GLU A 203 -0.42 -25.29 1.43
N LEU A 204 0.71 -25.51 2.12
CA LEU A 204 1.88 -26.23 1.62
C LEU A 204 1.90 -27.71 1.99
N GLY A 205 1.09 -28.16 2.91
CA GLY A 205 0.96 -29.56 3.37
C GLY A 205 -0.24 -30.23 2.80
#